data_5e87482cba72236ea5069590425de770
#
_entry.id   5e87482cba72236ea5069590425de770
#
_cell.length_a   1.000
_cell.length_b   1.000
_cell.length_c   1.000
_cell.angle_alpha   90.00
_cell.angle_beta   90.00
_cell.angle_gamma   90.00
#
_symmetry.space_group_name_H-M   'P 1'
#
loop_
_entity.id
_entity.type
_entity.pdbx_description
1 polymer ?
#
loop_
_entity_poly.entity_id
_entity_poly.type
_entity_poly.pdbx_seq_one_letter_code
_entity_poly.pdbx_strand_id
1 'polypeptide(L)'
;AMIDNVRQNGPYIVVAPGFALAHARPDESVRHTGMSWVHLDEPVAFGHQTNDPVTMVAGLAASDASDHQDVLAALATVLADPSRRTALETAHTAQDVVSILSGRNDSDGGRQAASPATTTSRNLLLTVCGNGVGTSLFLKNTTEQVLDAWGWTPYLGVEATDTISAKGRCSEADAILTSGAIAQTLGELPIPVEVVDDFTSISEVDAALRRIFDV
;
A
#
# COMPACT_ATOMS: atom_id res chain seq x y z
N ALA A 1 -5.04 -16.84 -10.07
CA ALA A 1 -5.07 -16.00 -8.85
C ALA A 1 -5.00 -14.51 -9.20
N MET A 2 -3.84 -13.92 -9.65
CA MET A 2 -3.72 -12.46 -9.90
C MET A 2 -4.78 -11.93 -10.88
N ILE A 3 -4.94 -12.58 -12.05
CA ILE A 3 -5.93 -12.17 -13.07
C ILE A 3 -7.36 -12.24 -12.52
N ASP A 4 -7.68 -13.25 -11.73
CA ASP A 4 -9.03 -13.42 -11.19
C ASP A 4 -9.33 -12.35 -10.14
N ASN A 5 -8.34 -11.95 -9.34
CA ASN A 5 -8.46 -10.85 -8.40
C ASN A 5 -8.77 -9.52 -9.11
N VAL A 6 -8.05 -9.22 -10.20
CA VAL A 6 -8.31 -7.99 -10.99
C VAL A 6 -9.69 -8.03 -11.62
N ARG A 7 -10.14 -9.19 -12.14
CA ARG A 7 -11.49 -9.33 -12.69
C ARG A 7 -12.60 -9.12 -11.68
N GLN A 8 -12.37 -9.52 -10.43
CA GLN A 8 -13.36 -9.43 -9.35
C GLN A 8 -13.38 -8.06 -8.66
N ASN A 9 -12.20 -7.44 -8.49
CA ASN A 9 -12.03 -6.23 -7.67
C ASN A 9 -11.65 -4.99 -8.50
N GLY A 10 -11.66 -5.09 -9.84
CA GLY A 10 -11.24 -4.00 -10.73
C GLY A 10 -9.71 -3.74 -10.67
N PRO A 11 -9.26 -2.55 -11.10
CA PRO A 11 -7.84 -2.22 -11.24
C PRO A 11 -7.16 -1.86 -9.90
N TYR A 12 -7.52 -2.54 -8.80
CA TYR A 12 -7.00 -2.30 -7.45
C TYR A 12 -5.47 -2.42 -7.34
N ILE A 13 -4.85 -3.05 -8.32
CA ILE A 13 -3.39 -3.19 -8.39
C ILE A 13 -2.66 -1.89 -8.78
N VAL A 14 -3.38 -0.89 -9.30
CA VAL A 14 -2.82 0.42 -9.61
C VAL A 14 -2.80 1.25 -8.35
N VAL A 15 -1.66 1.29 -7.68
CA VAL A 15 -1.51 1.79 -6.29
C VAL A 15 -0.96 3.21 -6.20
N ALA A 16 -0.44 3.71 -7.32
CA ALA A 16 0.08 5.08 -7.44
C ALA A 16 0.04 5.51 -8.92
N PRO A 17 0.08 6.82 -9.23
CA PRO A 17 0.08 7.29 -10.60
C PRO A 17 1.15 6.62 -11.46
N GLY A 18 0.73 5.98 -12.55
CA GLY A 18 1.61 5.27 -13.48
C GLY A 18 2.18 3.93 -12.99
N PHE A 19 1.83 3.47 -11.79
CA PHE A 19 2.42 2.27 -11.20
C PHE A 19 1.38 1.22 -10.79
N ALA A 20 1.58 -0.02 -11.23
CA ALA A 20 0.77 -1.16 -10.84
C ALA A 20 1.61 -2.25 -10.14
N LEU A 21 1.05 -2.82 -9.07
CA LEU A 21 1.64 -3.93 -8.33
C LEU A 21 0.78 -5.18 -8.46
N ALA A 22 1.16 -6.08 -9.36
CA ALA A 22 0.50 -7.37 -9.55
C ALA A 22 0.96 -8.35 -8.46
N HIS A 23 0.06 -8.72 -7.57
CA HIS A 23 0.34 -9.66 -6.49
C HIS A 23 -0.88 -10.54 -6.17
N ALA A 24 -0.64 -11.66 -5.51
CA ALA A 24 -1.68 -12.53 -4.99
C ALA A 24 -1.23 -13.12 -3.65
N ARG A 25 -2.17 -13.67 -2.88
CA ARG A 25 -1.83 -14.43 -1.67
C ARG A 25 -0.88 -15.57 -2.04
N PRO A 26 0.13 -15.86 -1.20
CA PRO A 26 0.99 -17.00 -1.37
C PRO A 26 0.20 -18.29 -1.49
N ASP A 27 0.65 -19.17 -2.37
CA ASP A 27 0.13 -20.53 -2.52
C ASP A 27 1.28 -21.51 -2.83
N GLU A 28 0.99 -22.80 -2.76
CA GLU A 28 1.99 -23.88 -2.93
C GLU A 28 2.66 -23.91 -4.32
N SER A 29 2.18 -23.14 -5.29
CA SER A 29 2.80 -23.04 -6.62
C SER A 29 4.06 -22.18 -6.60
N VAL A 30 4.24 -21.33 -5.60
CA VAL A 30 5.39 -20.44 -5.46
C VAL A 30 6.47 -21.15 -4.63
N ARG A 31 7.58 -21.49 -5.26
CA ARG A 31 8.71 -22.18 -4.62
C ARG A 31 9.73 -21.25 -3.97
N HIS A 32 9.84 -20.04 -4.49
CA HIS A 32 10.78 -19.02 -4.04
C HIS A 32 10.12 -17.66 -4.14
N THR A 33 10.30 -16.84 -3.12
CA THR A 33 9.89 -15.44 -3.15
C THR A 33 10.71 -14.70 -4.18
N GLY A 34 10.03 -13.91 -5.02
CA GLY A 34 10.67 -13.13 -6.07
C GLY A 34 9.80 -11.99 -6.55
N MET A 35 10.46 -10.97 -7.08
CA MET A 35 9.82 -9.81 -7.67
C MET A 35 10.30 -9.63 -9.11
N SER A 36 9.38 -9.22 -9.98
CA SER A 36 9.68 -8.77 -11.35
C SER A 36 9.38 -7.28 -11.46
N TRP A 37 10.09 -6.60 -12.37
CA TRP A 37 9.89 -5.20 -12.68
C TRP A 37 9.85 -5.00 -14.19
N VAL A 38 8.84 -4.30 -14.68
CA VAL A 38 8.63 -4.06 -16.10
C VAL A 38 8.30 -2.58 -16.32
N HIS A 39 9.07 -1.92 -17.19
CA HIS A 39 8.67 -0.66 -17.81
C HIS A 39 7.91 -0.99 -19.10
N LEU A 40 6.78 -0.34 -19.32
CA LEU A 40 5.99 -0.50 -20.52
C LEU A 40 6.51 0.49 -21.58
N ASP A 41 6.74 0.01 -22.80
CA ASP A 41 7.19 0.85 -23.92
C ASP A 41 6.16 1.93 -24.26
N GLU A 42 4.87 1.60 -24.12
CA GLU A 42 3.76 2.53 -24.25
C GLU A 42 2.89 2.48 -22.98
N PRO A 43 2.43 3.64 -22.47
CA PRO A 43 1.52 3.66 -21.34
C PRO A 43 0.20 2.93 -21.62
N VAL A 44 -0.25 2.10 -20.67
CA VAL A 44 -1.47 1.29 -20.80
C VAL A 44 -2.51 1.70 -19.78
N ALA A 45 -3.75 1.90 -20.23
CA ALA A 45 -4.88 2.16 -19.35
C ALA A 45 -5.37 0.84 -18.72
N PHE A 46 -5.28 0.74 -17.40
CA PHE A 46 -5.76 -0.40 -16.60
C PHE A 46 -7.22 -0.21 -16.13
N GLY A 47 -7.80 0.98 -16.38
CA GLY A 47 -9.16 1.34 -15.98
C GLY A 47 -9.23 1.97 -14.58
N HIS A 48 -8.09 2.42 -14.03
CA HIS A 48 -8.07 3.17 -12.79
C HIS A 48 -8.46 4.64 -13.04
N GLN A 49 -9.30 5.23 -12.17
CA GLN A 49 -9.89 6.54 -12.42
C GLN A 49 -8.88 7.68 -12.42
N THR A 50 -7.85 7.61 -11.59
CA THR A 50 -6.92 8.71 -11.32
C THR A 50 -5.46 8.37 -11.63
N ASN A 51 -5.06 7.09 -11.51
CA ASN A 51 -3.66 6.65 -11.61
C ASN A 51 -3.25 6.11 -12.99
N ASP A 52 -4.17 6.04 -13.92
CA ASP A 52 -3.88 5.69 -15.32
C ASP A 52 -3.30 6.90 -16.09
N PRO A 53 -2.52 6.67 -17.15
CA PRO A 53 -2.09 5.35 -17.64
C PRO A 53 -0.90 4.77 -16.85
N VAL A 54 -0.82 3.44 -16.78
CA VAL A 54 0.29 2.73 -16.14
C VAL A 54 1.49 2.67 -17.07
N THR A 55 2.66 2.99 -16.54
CA THR A 55 3.97 2.93 -17.22
C THR A 55 4.92 1.90 -16.62
N MET A 56 4.68 1.54 -15.35
CA MET A 56 5.50 0.57 -14.63
C MET A 56 4.64 -0.49 -13.95
N VAL A 57 5.07 -1.73 -14.04
CA VAL A 57 4.41 -2.86 -13.38
C VAL A 57 5.44 -3.65 -12.56
N ALA A 58 5.19 -3.78 -11.26
CA ALA A 58 5.89 -4.77 -10.44
C ALA A 58 5.02 -6.01 -10.27
N GLY A 59 5.62 -7.18 -10.30
CA GLY A 59 4.96 -8.44 -9.97
C GLY A 59 5.62 -9.07 -8.74
N LEU A 60 4.83 -9.47 -7.75
CA LEU A 60 5.31 -10.16 -6.55
C LEU A 60 4.74 -11.56 -6.48
N ALA A 61 5.63 -12.55 -6.37
CA ALA A 61 5.32 -13.91 -5.97
C ALA A 61 6.06 -14.21 -4.67
N ALA A 62 5.34 -14.59 -3.61
CA ALA A 62 5.91 -14.88 -2.29
C ALA A 62 5.62 -16.34 -1.90
N SER A 63 6.58 -16.99 -1.27
CA SER A 63 6.48 -18.39 -0.85
C SER A 63 5.61 -18.56 0.40
N ASP A 64 5.53 -17.52 1.23
CA ASP A 64 4.69 -17.51 2.43
C ASP A 64 4.19 -16.09 2.75
N ALA A 65 3.34 -15.99 3.79
CA ALA A 65 2.69 -14.74 4.16
C ALA A 65 3.67 -13.73 4.79
N SER A 66 4.71 -14.19 5.49
CA SER A 66 5.72 -13.32 6.10
C SER A 66 6.56 -12.66 5.02
N ASP A 67 7.15 -13.46 4.13
CA ASP A 67 7.91 -12.97 2.97
C ASP A 67 7.09 -11.99 2.13
N HIS A 68 5.79 -12.30 1.94
CA HIS A 68 4.88 -11.43 1.20
C HIS A 68 4.77 -10.04 1.84
N GLN A 69 4.57 -9.98 3.14
CA GLN A 69 4.44 -8.72 3.88
C GLN A 69 5.76 -7.95 3.93
N ASP A 70 6.87 -8.62 4.15
CA ASP A 70 8.20 -8.00 4.24
C ASP A 70 8.62 -7.33 2.93
N VAL A 71 8.40 -8.01 1.79
CA VAL A 71 8.70 -7.45 0.47
C VAL A 71 7.80 -6.27 0.14
N LEU A 72 6.50 -6.34 0.48
CA LEU A 72 5.57 -5.25 0.25
C LEU A 72 5.91 -4.01 1.12
N ALA A 73 6.27 -4.21 2.38
CA ALA A 73 6.67 -3.13 3.27
C ALA A 73 7.96 -2.44 2.77
N ALA A 74 8.95 -3.23 2.34
CA ALA A 74 10.18 -2.70 1.75
C ALA A 74 9.90 -1.90 0.47
N LEU A 75 9.06 -2.43 -0.42
CA LEU A 75 8.67 -1.72 -1.66
C LEU A 75 7.89 -0.44 -1.35
N ALA A 76 6.98 -0.47 -0.38
CA ALA A 76 6.24 0.71 0.07
C ALA A 76 7.18 1.83 0.54
N THR A 77 8.20 1.48 1.32
CA THR A 77 9.22 2.44 1.80
C THR A 77 10.00 3.07 0.64
N VAL A 78 10.34 2.29 -0.39
CA VAL A 78 11.03 2.80 -1.59
C VAL A 78 10.15 3.76 -2.38
N LEU A 79 8.89 3.41 -2.59
CA LEU A 79 7.96 4.21 -3.40
C LEU A 79 7.44 5.46 -2.67
N ALA A 80 7.45 5.47 -1.34
CA ALA A 80 7.14 6.65 -0.54
C ALA A 80 8.23 7.73 -0.61
N ASP A 81 9.46 7.37 -1.00
CA ASP A 81 10.55 8.33 -1.24
C ASP A 81 10.44 8.90 -2.67
N PRO A 82 10.12 10.21 -2.84
CA PRO A 82 9.95 10.80 -4.17
C PRO A 82 11.20 10.70 -5.04
N SER A 83 12.40 10.77 -4.45
CA SER A 83 13.66 10.70 -5.18
C SER A 83 13.89 9.29 -5.74
N ARG A 84 13.63 8.28 -4.93
CA ARG A 84 13.74 6.86 -5.33
C ARG A 84 12.68 6.49 -6.36
N ARG A 85 11.47 7.00 -6.19
CA ARG A 85 10.38 6.80 -7.15
C ARG A 85 10.75 7.38 -8.52
N THR A 86 11.20 8.65 -8.58
CA THR A 86 11.66 9.27 -9.83
C THR A 86 12.84 8.51 -10.44
N ALA A 87 13.76 8.01 -9.61
CA ALA A 87 14.87 7.19 -10.10
C ALA A 87 14.39 5.86 -10.73
N LEU A 88 13.37 5.21 -10.14
CA LEU A 88 12.74 4.02 -10.71
C LEU A 88 12.03 4.31 -12.05
N GLU A 89 11.33 5.44 -12.16
CA GLU A 89 10.65 5.87 -13.38
C GLU A 89 11.64 6.11 -14.54
N THR A 90 12.85 6.54 -14.23
CA THR A 90 13.90 6.85 -15.21
C THR A 90 14.97 5.76 -15.35
N ALA A 91 14.84 4.66 -14.66
CA ALA A 91 15.76 3.53 -14.74
C ALA A 91 15.69 2.85 -16.12
N HIS A 92 16.81 2.75 -16.80
CA HIS A 92 16.89 2.16 -18.15
C HIS A 92 17.39 0.72 -18.17
N THR A 93 17.98 0.25 -17.08
CA THR A 93 18.54 -1.09 -16.99
C THR A 93 18.00 -1.83 -15.77
N ALA A 94 17.96 -3.16 -15.86
CA ALA A 94 17.61 -4.01 -14.72
C ALA A 94 18.55 -3.78 -13.52
N GLN A 95 19.83 -3.45 -13.79
CA GLN A 95 20.81 -3.19 -12.75
C GLN A 95 20.50 -1.91 -11.96
N ASP A 96 20.02 -0.86 -12.65
CA ASP A 96 19.60 0.38 -12.01
C ASP A 96 18.43 0.12 -11.06
N VAL A 97 17.42 -0.60 -11.54
CA VAL A 97 16.25 -0.99 -10.73
C VAL A 97 16.67 -1.77 -9.47
N VAL A 98 17.52 -2.79 -9.64
CA VAL A 98 18.02 -3.59 -8.50
C VAL A 98 18.80 -2.72 -7.52
N SER A 99 19.62 -1.78 -7.99
CA SER A 99 20.42 -0.88 -7.13
C SER A 99 19.53 0.05 -6.32
N ILE A 100 18.49 0.62 -6.94
CA ILE A 100 17.52 1.51 -6.28
C ILE A 100 16.71 0.73 -5.24
N LEU A 101 16.20 -0.44 -5.60
CA LEU A 101 15.39 -1.27 -4.70
C LEU A 101 16.22 -1.79 -3.51
N SER A 102 17.51 -2.14 -3.73
CA SER A 102 18.40 -2.65 -2.70
C SER A 102 18.93 -1.58 -1.74
N GLY A 103 18.61 -0.31 -1.95
CA GLY A 103 19.09 0.78 -1.10
C GLY A 103 20.60 1.02 -1.16
N ARG A 104 21.28 0.61 -2.22
CA ARG A 104 22.74 0.78 -2.40
C ARG A 104 23.15 2.20 -2.82
N ASN A 105 22.36 3.19 -2.47
CA ASN A 105 22.83 4.57 -2.41
C ASN A 105 23.05 4.87 -0.93
N ASP A 106 24.31 5.02 -0.56
CA ASP A 106 24.77 5.27 0.81
C ASP A 106 23.97 6.36 1.51
N SER A 107 23.08 5.97 2.40
CA SER A 107 22.75 6.70 3.62
C SER A 107 21.86 5.84 4.52
N ASP A 108 22.49 5.54 5.61
CA ASP A 108 22.12 4.89 6.85
C ASP A 108 20.76 5.33 7.43
N GLY A 109 20.03 4.40 8.03
CA GLY A 109 18.89 4.74 8.88
C GLY A 109 17.89 3.61 9.08
N GLY A 110 18.33 2.46 9.56
CA GLY A 110 17.40 1.44 10.05
C GLY A 110 16.65 1.91 11.29
N ARG A 111 15.34 1.75 11.29
CA ARG A 111 14.56 1.60 12.52
C ARG A 111 13.45 0.60 12.27
N GLN A 112 13.68 -0.59 12.72
CA GLN A 112 12.67 -1.57 13.05
C GLN A 112 11.78 -0.98 14.16
N ALA A 113 10.54 -0.67 13.85
CA ALA A 113 9.57 -0.33 14.87
C ALA A 113 8.87 -1.61 15.33
N ALA A 114 9.15 -1.99 16.57
CA ALA A 114 8.45 -3.02 17.30
C ALA A 114 6.98 -2.63 17.50
N SER A 115 6.07 -3.57 17.30
CA SER A 115 4.66 -3.47 17.70
C SER A 115 4.56 -3.26 19.21
N PRO A 116 3.80 -2.28 19.70
CA PRO A 116 3.31 -2.30 21.06
C PRO A 116 1.94 -2.97 21.11
N ALA A 117 1.78 -3.79 22.13
CA ALA A 117 0.57 -4.50 22.47
C ALA A 117 -0.53 -3.58 22.99
N THR A 118 -1.76 -3.89 22.55
CA THR A 118 -3.07 -3.76 23.21
C THR A 118 -3.22 -2.82 24.40
N THR A 119 -3.94 -1.72 24.17
CA THR A 119 -4.84 -1.14 25.17
C THR A 119 -6.13 -0.71 24.47
N THR A 120 -7.27 -1.12 25.01
CA THR A 120 -8.62 -0.84 24.57
C THR A 120 -8.97 0.64 24.74
N SER A 121 -8.58 1.44 23.80
CA SER A 121 -9.22 2.71 23.46
C SER A 121 -9.29 2.73 21.93
N ARG A 122 -10.39 3.27 21.38
CA ARG A 122 -10.57 3.47 19.95
C ARG A 122 -9.53 4.47 19.46
N ASN A 123 -8.33 4.09 19.20
CA ASN A 123 -7.30 4.90 18.59
C ASN A 123 -6.66 4.04 17.51
N LEU A 124 -7.47 3.60 16.55
CA LEU A 124 -7.07 2.69 15.50
C LEU A 124 -7.61 3.15 14.14
N LEU A 125 -6.72 3.32 13.19
CA LEU A 125 -7.03 3.46 11.78
C LEU A 125 -6.81 2.13 11.07
N LEU A 126 -7.75 1.74 10.22
CA LEU A 126 -7.58 0.60 9.34
C LEU A 126 -7.26 1.09 7.92
N THR A 127 -6.19 0.58 7.35
CA THR A 127 -5.92 0.72 5.92
C THR A 127 -6.33 -0.56 5.22
N VAL A 128 -7.25 -0.45 4.25
CA VAL A 128 -7.93 -1.61 3.67
C VAL A 128 -7.65 -1.73 2.18
N CYS A 129 -7.30 -2.94 1.75
CA CYS A 129 -7.25 -3.29 0.34
C CYS A 129 -8.14 -4.49 0.04
N GLY A 130 -8.16 -4.96 -1.20
CA GLY A 130 -9.04 -6.04 -1.65
C GLY A 130 -8.79 -7.39 -0.95
N ASN A 131 -8.26 -8.35 -1.66
CA ASN A 131 -8.04 -9.71 -1.16
C ASN A 131 -6.61 -9.91 -0.65
N GLY A 132 -6.30 -9.47 0.56
CA GLY A 132 -4.98 -9.57 1.18
C GLY A 132 -4.52 -8.21 1.73
N VAL A 133 -3.44 -8.19 2.50
CA VAL A 133 -2.92 -6.95 3.13
C VAL A 133 -1.87 -6.23 2.27
N GLY A 134 -1.70 -6.63 1.00
CA GLY A 134 -0.60 -6.17 0.15
C GLY A 134 -0.57 -4.66 -0.05
N THR A 135 -1.53 -4.13 -0.78
CA THR A 135 -1.56 -2.70 -1.11
C THR A 135 -1.93 -1.81 0.08
N SER A 136 -2.62 -2.35 1.08
CA SER A 136 -2.91 -1.60 2.32
C SER A 136 -1.66 -1.29 3.14
N LEU A 137 -0.56 -2.03 2.95
CA LEU A 137 0.73 -1.71 3.58
C LEU A 137 1.36 -0.42 3.05
N PHE A 138 1.17 -0.10 1.76
CA PHE A 138 1.61 1.20 1.23
C PHE A 138 0.88 2.33 1.92
N LEU A 139 -0.45 2.23 1.95
CA LEU A 139 -1.29 3.24 2.60
C LEU A 139 -0.99 3.33 4.11
N LYS A 140 -0.78 2.19 4.79
CA LYS A 140 -0.34 2.15 6.19
C LYS A 140 0.97 2.92 6.38
N ASN A 141 2.01 2.60 5.60
CA ASN A 141 3.30 3.26 5.72
C ASN A 141 3.22 4.78 5.51
N THR A 142 2.48 5.23 4.48
CA THR A 142 2.27 6.66 4.23
C THR A 142 1.48 7.32 5.37
N THR A 143 0.47 6.63 5.92
CA THR A 143 -0.32 7.11 7.05
C THR A 143 0.55 7.25 8.31
N GLU A 144 1.40 6.27 8.60
CA GLU A 144 2.33 6.33 9.73
C GLU A 144 3.33 7.49 9.60
N GLN A 145 3.81 7.80 8.38
CA GLN A 145 4.68 8.96 8.14
C GLN A 145 3.96 10.29 8.44
N VAL A 146 2.71 10.43 8.03
CA VAL A 146 1.91 11.62 8.33
C VAL A 146 1.67 11.76 9.84
N LEU A 147 1.30 10.67 10.51
CA LEU A 147 1.09 10.66 11.96
C LEU A 147 2.37 10.95 12.74
N ASP A 148 3.53 10.49 12.25
CA ASP A 148 4.82 10.83 12.83
C ASP A 148 5.12 12.32 12.71
N ALA A 149 4.88 12.91 11.55
CA ALA A 149 5.01 14.34 11.31
C ALA A 149 4.07 15.19 12.20
N TRP A 150 2.89 14.66 12.55
CA TRP A 150 1.96 15.30 13.49
C TRP A 150 2.31 15.03 14.97
N GLY A 151 3.22 14.09 15.25
CA GLY A 151 3.52 13.63 16.61
C GLY A 151 2.42 12.76 17.21
N TRP A 152 1.57 12.16 16.40
CA TRP A 152 0.41 11.36 16.81
C TRP A 152 0.67 9.86 16.87
N THR A 153 1.79 9.38 16.36
CA THR A 153 2.18 7.95 16.36
C THR A 153 2.03 7.26 17.74
N PRO A 154 2.29 7.91 18.90
CA PRO A 154 2.07 7.27 20.19
C PRO A 154 0.59 7.11 20.59
N TYR A 155 -0.32 7.82 19.91
CA TYR A 155 -1.72 7.92 20.32
C TYR A 155 -2.68 7.23 19.35
N LEU A 156 -2.27 7.00 18.11
CA LEU A 156 -3.12 6.46 17.04
C LEU A 156 -2.38 5.34 16.30
N GLY A 157 -2.88 4.11 16.41
CA GLY A 157 -2.35 2.95 15.71
C GLY A 157 -2.87 2.88 14.28
N VAL A 158 -2.09 2.30 13.38
CA VAL A 158 -2.49 2.02 12.00
C VAL A 158 -2.30 0.54 11.70
N GLU A 159 -3.35 -0.13 11.25
CA GLU A 159 -3.29 -1.54 10.87
C GLU A 159 -3.73 -1.74 9.43
N ALA A 160 -2.94 -2.52 8.68
CA ALA A 160 -3.30 -2.95 7.34
C ALA A 160 -4.17 -4.22 7.41
N THR A 161 -5.28 -4.24 6.67
CA THR A 161 -6.20 -5.37 6.70
C THR A 161 -6.89 -5.58 5.35
N ASP A 162 -7.63 -6.67 5.21
CA ASP A 162 -8.48 -6.96 4.05
C ASP A 162 -9.94 -6.53 4.29
N THR A 163 -10.74 -6.54 3.21
CA THR A 163 -12.15 -6.12 3.26
C THR A 163 -13.03 -6.94 4.20
N ILE A 164 -12.75 -8.23 4.37
CA ILE A 164 -13.54 -9.13 5.23
C ILE A 164 -13.25 -8.81 6.68
N SER A 165 -11.98 -8.73 7.03
CA SER A 165 -11.52 -8.41 8.38
C SER A 165 -11.92 -7.00 8.79
N ALA A 166 -11.84 -6.02 7.87
CA ALA A 166 -12.28 -4.64 8.12
C ALA A 166 -13.76 -4.56 8.51
N LYS A 167 -14.64 -5.29 7.80
CA LYS A 167 -16.07 -5.35 8.14
C LYS A 167 -16.31 -5.93 9.53
N GLY A 168 -15.55 -6.94 9.93
CA GLY A 168 -15.64 -7.53 11.25
C GLY A 168 -15.12 -6.65 12.39
N ARG A 169 -14.15 -5.79 12.07
CA ARG A 169 -13.41 -4.96 13.05
C ARG A 169 -13.75 -3.47 13.01
N CYS A 170 -14.74 -3.07 12.20
CA CYS A 170 -15.12 -1.66 12.09
C CYS A 170 -15.57 -1.03 13.42
N SER A 171 -16.05 -1.83 14.41
CA SER A 171 -16.38 -1.33 15.73
C SER A 171 -15.17 -1.04 16.62
N GLU A 172 -13.99 -1.51 16.25
CA GLU A 172 -12.72 -1.31 16.98
C GLU A 172 -11.94 -0.11 16.47
N ALA A 173 -12.24 0.37 15.25
CA ALA A 173 -11.52 1.44 14.57
C ALA A 173 -12.29 2.77 14.58
N ASP A 174 -11.54 3.86 14.46
CA ASP A 174 -12.09 5.21 14.33
C ASP A 174 -12.46 5.53 12.88
N ALA A 175 -11.68 5.05 11.93
CA ALA A 175 -11.93 5.23 10.50
C ALA A 175 -11.19 4.19 9.64
N ILE A 176 -11.56 4.17 8.36
CA ILE A 176 -10.92 3.36 7.32
C ILE A 176 -10.35 4.27 6.23
N LEU A 177 -9.12 4.00 5.83
CA LEU A 177 -8.51 4.55 4.62
C LEU A 177 -8.43 3.46 3.54
N THR A 178 -8.85 3.76 2.32
CA THR A 178 -8.90 2.76 1.24
C THR A 178 -9.00 3.41 -0.14
N SER A 179 -8.92 2.61 -1.23
CA SER A 179 -9.20 3.10 -2.59
C SER A 179 -10.70 3.17 -2.89
N GLY A 180 -11.08 3.96 -3.90
CA GLY A 180 -12.48 4.11 -4.31
C GLY A 180 -13.16 2.78 -4.68
N ALA A 181 -12.44 1.87 -5.38
CA ALA A 181 -12.96 0.55 -5.73
C ALA A 181 -13.24 -0.32 -4.49
N ILE A 182 -12.38 -0.24 -3.49
CA ILE A 182 -12.54 -0.99 -2.24
C ILE A 182 -13.59 -0.36 -1.34
N ALA A 183 -13.71 0.97 -1.30
CA ALA A 183 -14.80 1.66 -0.59
C ALA A 183 -16.18 1.19 -1.08
N GLN A 184 -16.35 1.03 -2.40
CA GLN A 184 -17.59 0.46 -2.98
C GLN A 184 -17.84 -0.99 -2.52
N THR A 185 -16.79 -1.80 -2.42
CA THR A 185 -16.89 -3.20 -1.95
C THR A 185 -17.20 -3.29 -0.45
N LEU A 186 -16.69 -2.34 0.35
CA LEU A 186 -16.98 -2.25 1.77
C LEU A 186 -18.46 -1.88 2.01
N GLY A 187 -19.02 -1.00 1.16
CA GLY A 187 -20.38 -0.48 1.33
C GLY A 187 -20.49 0.47 2.52
N GLU A 188 -21.70 0.66 3.02
CA GLU A 188 -21.94 1.51 4.19
C GLU A 188 -21.44 0.84 5.48
N LEU A 189 -20.58 1.53 6.22
CA LEU A 189 -20.07 1.11 7.51
C LEU A 189 -20.39 2.17 8.59
N PRO A 190 -20.43 1.78 9.87
CA PRO A 190 -20.77 2.70 10.97
C PRO A 190 -19.64 3.68 11.33
N ILE A 191 -18.53 3.65 10.64
CA ILE A 191 -17.36 4.53 10.81
C ILE A 191 -17.00 5.21 9.49
N PRO A 192 -16.32 6.36 9.52
CA PRO A 192 -15.87 7.05 8.31
C PRO A 192 -15.00 6.15 7.43
N VAL A 193 -15.24 6.21 6.12
CA VAL A 193 -14.41 5.57 5.10
C VAL A 193 -13.91 6.65 4.16
N GLU A 194 -12.62 6.97 4.24
CA GLU A 194 -11.96 7.96 3.39
C GLU A 194 -11.24 7.28 2.23
N VAL A 195 -11.43 7.85 1.05
CA VAL A 195 -10.80 7.38 -0.17
C VAL A 195 -9.48 8.10 -0.39
N VAL A 196 -8.45 7.33 -0.67
CA VAL A 196 -7.12 7.78 -1.08
C VAL A 196 -6.82 7.14 -2.44
N ASP A 197 -6.46 7.94 -3.41
CA ASP A 197 -6.18 7.46 -4.77
C ASP A 197 -4.69 7.12 -4.94
N ASP A 198 -3.78 7.96 -4.45
CA ASP A 198 -2.35 7.68 -4.43
C ASP A 198 -1.90 7.26 -3.03
N PHE A 199 -1.70 5.97 -2.83
CA PHE A 199 -1.27 5.38 -1.55
C PHE A 199 0.13 5.79 -1.10
N THR A 200 0.90 6.45 -1.96
CA THR A 200 2.24 6.96 -1.68
C THR A 200 2.25 8.47 -1.45
N SER A 201 1.12 9.15 -1.63
CA SER A 201 1.01 10.60 -1.50
C SER A 201 0.79 11.03 -0.04
N ILE A 202 1.84 11.57 0.58
CA ILE A 202 1.77 12.14 1.94
C ILE A 202 0.71 13.24 2.02
N SER A 203 0.62 14.12 1.00
CA SER A 203 -0.33 15.24 0.99
C SER A 203 -1.79 14.78 0.90
N GLU A 204 -2.06 13.71 0.16
CA GLU A 204 -3.41 13.18 0.02
C GLU A 204 -3.86 12.47 1.30
N VAL A 205 -2.96 11.69 1.92
CA VAL A 205 -3.21 11.03 3.20
C VAL A 205 -3.35 12.07 4.32
N ASP A 206 -2.53 13.12 4.35
CA ASP A 206 -2.67 14.24 5.30
C ASP A 206 -4.06 14.89 5.18
N ALA A 207 -4.50 15.19 3.96
CA ALA A 207 -5.82 15.77 3.72
C ALA A 207 -6.96 14.81 4.13
N ALA A 208 -6.83 13.51 3.91
CA ALA A 208 -7.80 12.50 4.34
C ALA A 208 -7.89 12.43 5.87
N LEU A 209 -6.74 12.40 6.55
CA LEU A 209 -6.69 12.39 8.02
C LEU A 209 -7.28 13.66 8.63
N ARG A 210 -7.03 14.83 8.01
CA ARG A 210 -7.66 16.09 8.47
C ARG A 210 -9.18 16.05 8.37
N ARG A 211 -9.74 15.43 7.34
CA ARG A 211 -11.20 15.25 7.23
C ARG A 211 -11.75 14.29 8.29
N ILE A 212 -11.02 13.21 8.62
CA ILE A 212 -11.43 12.25 9.64
C ILE A 212 -11.47 12.87 11.04
N PHE A 213 -10.43 13.65 11.38
CA PHE A 213 -10.23 14.16 12.74
C PHE A 213 -10.63 15.65 12.93
N ASP A 214 -11.11 16.30 11.87
CA ASP A 214 -11.56 17.70 11.86
C ASP A 214 -10.47 18.68 12.37
N VAL A 215 -9.21 18.54 11.84
CA VAL A 215 -8.03 19.31 12.22
C VAL A 215 -7.32 19.96 11.03
#